data_146b2a287edc323bbdd1933e8d0b7c5d
#
_entry.id   146b2a287edc323bbdd1933e8d0b7c5d
#
_cell.length_a   1.000
_cell.length_b   1.000
_cell.length_c   1.000
_cell.angle_alpha   90.00
_cell.angle_beta   90.00
_cell.angle_gamma   90.00
#
_symmetry.space_group_name_H-M   'P 1'
#
loop_
_entity.id
_entity.type
_entity.pdbx_description
1 polymer ?
#
loop_
_entity_poly.entity_id
_entity_poly.type
_entity_poly.pdbx_seq_one_letter_code
_entity_poly.pdbx_strand_id
1 'polypeptide(L)'
;MKVVITSAKRTPIGILNGGLSSLSAPKLGSIAIKAVLDDSRIDPSLVDEVIIGNVLTAGIGQAPGRQAAIYAGLPDKTECLTINKMCGSGLKAVMLAQQAILTGDADVIIAGGQESMSNAPYILSKARNGYKIGNGELIDSMITDGLWDVYNNIHMGNCAESCAKEFSFKREELDEFAINSFKKAQQAQYNNVFKEEIVKVIISGKSNNTIFEIDEGPSRVIYEKIPLLKPVFDQDGVVTAANSSSINDGAAALLIMREKKADELGLIPLVEIVAQASVAKAPIQFTTAPVDAINKILRKAGLTTDNIDLYEINEAFAVVSLAVNKLLNIDNSKVNVNGGAIALGHPIGASGARILVTLIHEMKRRNSIFGLASLCIGGGEASALIVKNYTK
;
A
#
# COMPACT_ATOMS: atom_id res chain seq x y z
N MET A 1 -8.99 -13.39 22.48
CA MET A 1 -9.60 -12.10 22.12
C MET A 1 -9.49 -11.95 20.62
N LYS A 2 -10.56 -11.63 19.92
CA LYS A 2 -10.53 -11.38 18.48
C LYS A 2 -10.44 -9.87 18.21
N VAL A 3 -9.63 -9.53 17.21
CA VAL A 3 -9.52 -8.17 16.68
C VAL A 3 -10.12 -8.14 15.28
N VAL A 4 -11.04 -7.23 15.05
CA VAL A 4 -11.85 -7.15 13.83
C VAL A 4 -11.67 -5.81 13.12
N ILE A 5 -11.88 -5.82 11.81
CA ILE A 5 -11.94 -4.62 10.98
C ILE A 5 -13.41 -4.39 10.63
N THR A 6 -13.94 -3.22 10.94
CA THR A 6 -15.36 -2.88 10.76
C THR A 6 -15.61 -1.93 9.59
N SER A 7 -14.60 -1.17 9.16
CA SER A 7 -14.65 -0.33 7.96
C SER A 7 -13.27 -0.28 7.30
N ALA A 8 -13.25 -0.20 5.98
CA ALA A 8 -12.02 -0.17 5.17
C ALA A 8 -12.27 0.68 3.92
N LYS A 9 -11.57 1.82 3.78
CA LYS A 9 -11.73 2.78 2.68
C LYS A 9 -10.39 3.26 2.16
N ARG A 10 -10.38 3.71 0.90
CA ARG A 10 -9.21 4.33 0.28
C ARG A 10 -9.60 5.48 -0.64
N THR A 11 -8.68 6.36 -0.90
CA THR A 11 -8.81 7.30 -2.01
C THR A 11 -8.64 6.55 -3.35
N PRO A 12 -9.06 7.12 -4.48
CA PRO A 12 -8.48 6.72 -5.75
C PRO A 12 -6.96 6.93 -5.70
N ILE A 13 -6.23 6.25 -6.58
CA ILE A 13 -4.78 6.41 -6.71
C ILE A 13 -4.49 7.36 -7.87
N GLY A 14 -3.80 8.46 -7.57
CA GLY A 14 -3.32 9.43 -8.54
C GLY A 14 -1.97 9.03 -9.12
N ILE A 15 -1.71 9.36 -10.38
CA ILE A 15 -0.38 9.25 -10.99
C ILE A 15 0.51 10.42 -10.57
N LEU A 16 1.81 10.28 -10.80
CA LEU A 16 2.78 11.37 -10.58
C LEU A 16 2.34 12.64 -11.32
N ASN A 17 2.25 13.77 -10.58
CA ASN A 17 1.76 15.05 -11.09
C ASN A 17 0.35 14.96 -11.72
N GLY A 18 -0.46 13.96 -11.35
CA GLY A 18 -1.82 13.75 -11.79
C GLY A 18 -2.86 14.50 -10.96
N GLY A 19 -4.08 14.00 -10.98
CA GLY A 19 -5.24 14.66 -10.39
C GLY A 19 -5.15 14.90 -8.89
N LEU A 20 -4.40 14.07 -8.15
CA LEU A 20 -4.25 14.21 -6.70
C LEU A 20 -3.02 15.01 -6.28
N SER A 21 -2.17 15.44 -7.19
CA SER A 21 -0.88 16.09 -6.92
C SER A 21 -0.98 17.41 -6.14
N SER A 22 -2.14 18.08 -6.15
CA SER A 22 -2.37 19.29 -5.34
C SER A 22 -2.59 19.01 -3.84
N LEU A 23 -2.76 17.75 -3.45
CA LEU A 23 -3.02 17.36 -2.07
C LEU A 23 -1.77 16.77 -1.43
N SER A 24 -1.43 17.28 -0.23
CA SER A 24 -0.38 16.69 0.59
C SER A 24 -0.81 15.32 1.15
N ALA A 25 0.17 14.48 1.52
CA ALA A 25 -0.11 13.18 2.12
C ALA A 25 -1.09 13.26 3.32
N PRO A 26 -0.94 14.20 4.30
CA PRO A 26 -1.92 14.35 5.38
C PRO A 26 -3.34 14.70 4.91
N LYS A 27 -3.48 15.45 3.81
CA LYS A 27 -4.81 15.74 3.25
C LYS A 27 -5.44 14.51 2.62
N LEU A 28 -4.68 13.70 1.89
CA LEU A 28 -5.14 12.42 1.38
C LEU A 28 -5.52 11.46 2.51
N GLY A 29 -4.66 11.35 3.53
CA GLY A 29 -4.91 10.54 4.73
C GLY A 29 -6.19 10.95 5.46
N SER A 30 -6.42 12.27 5.60
CA SER A 30 -7.63 12.78 6.25
C SER A 30 -8.92 12.38 5.53
N ILE A 31 -8.89 12.31 4.20
CA ILE A 31 -10.04 11.88 3.40
C ILE A 31 -10.34 10.39 3.67
N ALA A 32 -9.31 9.53 3.70
CA ALA A 32 -9.49 8.11 3.98
C ALA A 32 -9.96 7.87 5.43
N ILE A 33 -9.39 8.58 6.41
CA ILE A 33 -9.81 8.52 7.82
C ILE A 33 -11.27 8.96 7.97
N LYS A 34 -11.62 10.11 7.38
CA LYS A 34 -13.01 10.59 7.41
C LYS A 34 -13.96 9.60 6.78
N ALA A 35 -13.57 8.96 5.69
CA ALA A 35 -14.42 7.98 5.01
C ALA A 35 -14.73 6.76 5.89
N VAL A 36 -13.79 6.25 6.70
CA VAL A 36 -14.07 5.14 7.61
C VAL A 36 -14.93 5.58 8.80
N LEU A 37 -14.80 6.83 9.26
CA LEU A 37 -15.69 7.40 10.28
C LEU A 37 -17.12 7.55 9.76
N ASP A 38 -17.29 8.11 8.56
CA ASP A 38 -18.59 8.30 7.93
C ASP A 38 -19.27 6.95 7.60
N ASP A 39 -18.50 5.96 7.13
CA ASP A 39 -19.00 4.62 6.80
C ASP A 39 -19.47 3.86 8.05
N SER A 40 -18.68 3.91 9.12
CA SER A 40 -19.00 3.24 10.40
C SER A 40 -19.99 4.00 11.27
N ARG A 41 -20.12 5.32 11.07
CA ARG A 41 -20.97 6.22 11.87
C ARG A 41 -20.65 6.21 13.37
N ILE A 42 -19.43 5.86 13.75
CA ILE A 42 -19.03 5.95 15.17
C ILE A 42 -18.80 7.40 15.56
N ASP A 43 -18.99 7.68 16.86
CA ASP A 43 -18.54 8.95 17.42
C ASP A 43 -17.00 9.03 17.33
N PRO A 44 -16.44 10.07 16.67
CA PRO A 44 -14.99 10.24 16.57
C PRO A 44 -14.28 10.26 17.93
N SER A 45 -14.97 10.64 19.00
CA SER A 45 -14.44 10.67 20.36
C SER A 45 -14.13 9.30 20.96
N LEU A 46 -14.61 8.23 20.33
CA LEU A 46 -14.35 6.83 20.71
C LEU A 46 -13.05 6.28 20.10
N VAL A 47 -12.42 7.00 19.20
CA VAL A 47 -11.13 6.58 18.60
C VAL A 47 -10.01 6.95 19.58
N ASP A 48 -9.36 5.91 20.09
CA ASP A 48 -8.25 6.06 21.05
C ASP A 48 -6.99 6.51 20.34
N GLU A 49 -6.63 5.86 19.22
CA GLU A 49 -5.38 6.12 18.51
C GLU A 49 -5.56 6.09 16.98
N VAL A 50 -4.70 6.84 16.27
CA VAL A 50 -4.55 6.80 14.81
C VAL A 50 -3.10 6.44 14.46
N ILE A 51 -2.89 5.34 13.73
CA ILE A 51 -1.56 4.90 13.30
C ILE A 51 -1.47 4.97 11.77
N ILE A 52 -0.64 5.88 11.25
CA ILE A 52 -0.55 6.13 9.80
C ILE A 52 0.87 5.91 9.30
N GLY A 53 1.00 5.05 8.29
CA GLY A 53 2.20 4.91 7.50
C GLY A 53 2.42 6.09 6.57
N ASN A 54 3.65 6.65 6.55
CA ASN A 54 4.04 7.70 5.62
C ASN A 54 5.56 7.66 5.47
N VAL A 55 6.06 7.59 4.25
CA VAL A 55 7.50 7.42 3.98
C VAL A 55 8.18 8.74 3.68
N LEU A 56 7.66 9.48 2.71
CA LEU A 56 8.24 10.74 2.22
C LEU A 56 7.71 11.90 3.06
N THR A 57 8.39 12.18 4.18
CA THR A 57 7.91 13.15 5.18
C THR A 57 8.66 14.48 5.17
N ALA A 58 9.64 14.66 4.28
CA ALA A 58 10.38 15.90 4.20
C ALA A 58 9.46 17.08 3.81
N GLY A 59 9.49 18.15 4.63
CA GLY A 59 8.76 19.38 4.34
C GLY A 59 7.24 19.37 4.56
N ILE A 60 6.63 18.27 4.97
CA ILE A 60 5.17 18.20 5.16
C ILE A 60 4.69 18.61 6.57
N GLY A 61 5.60 19.01 7.43
CA GLY A 61 5.30 19.45 8.81
C GLY A 61 5.40 18.32 9.84
N GLN A 62 5.12 18.67 11.09
CA GLN A 62 5.22 17.71 12.21
C GLN A 62 4.11 16.66 12.15
N ALA A 63 4.45 15.40 12.54
CA ALA A 63 3.50 14.35 12.82
C ALA A 63 2.41 14.19 11.73
N PRO A 64 2.75 13.82 10.50
CA PRO A 64 1.79 13.81 9.38
C PRO A 64 0.56 12.92 9.62
N GLY A 65 0.68 11.83 10.39
CA GLY A 65 -0.49 11.04 10.81
C GLY A 65 -1.43 11.83 11.73
N ARG A 66 -0.87 12.65 12.64
CA ARG A 66 -1.70 13.53 13.50
C ARG A 66 -2.37 14.63 12.69
N GLN A 67 -1.67 15.23 11.73
CA GLN A 67 -2.29 16.19 10.82
C GLN A 67 -3.51 15.56 10.12
N ALA A 68 -3.36 14.34 9.59
CA ALA A 68 -4.45 13.63 8.93
C ALA A 68 -5.65 13.39 9.89
N ALA A 69 -5.39 12.97 11.12
CA ALA A 69 -6.40 12.75 12.14
C ALA A 69 -7.20 14.02 12.46
N ILE A 70 -6.51 15.13 12.75
CA ILE A 70 -7.13 16.43 13.04
C ILE A 70 -7.93 16.94 11.82
N TYR A 71 -7.36 16.85 10.60
CA TYR A 71 -8.07 17.28 9.39
C TYR A 71 -9.30 16.42 9.09
N ALA A 72 -9.33 15.16 9.56
CA ALA A 72 -10.49 14.28 9.46
C ALA A 72 -11.60 14.59 10.49
N GLY A 73 -11.32 15.46 11.48
CA GLY A 73 -12.27 15.86 12.51
C GLY A 73 -12.21 15.02 13.79
N LEU A 74 -11.13 14.26 14.00
CA LEU A 74 -10.89 13.59 15.28
C LEU A 74 -10.54 14.61 16.36
N PRO A 75 -10.94 14.37 17.63
CA PRO A 75 -10.66 15.31 18.73
C PRO A 75 -9.17 15.36 19.08
N ASP A 76 -8.74 16.47 19.69
CA ASP A 76 -7.35 16.69 20.08
C ASP A 76 -6.79 15.65 21.07
N LYS A 77 -7.67 14.96 21.80
CA LYS A 77 -7.30 13.92 22.75
C LYS A 77 -6.89 12.60 22.07
N THR A 78 -7.25 12.39 20.79
CA THR A 78 -6.88 11.17 20.06
C THR A 78 -5.38 11.10 19.87
N GLU A 79 -4.75 10.04 20.35
CA GLU A 79 -3.33 9.80 20.16
C GLU A 79 -3.02 9.48 18.70
N CYS A 80 -1.79 9.81 18.24
CA CYS A 80 -1.44 9.62 16.85
C CYS A 80 0.01 9.18 16.70
N LEU A 81 0.24 8.16 15.87
CA LEU A 81 1.56 7.68 15.51
C LEU A 81 1.75 7.75 13.99
N THR A 82 2.89 8.29 13.57
CA THR A 82 3.35 8.18 12.17
C THR A 82 4.49 7.18 12.11
N ILE A 83 4.40 6.18 11.25
CA ILE A 83 5.43 5.16 11.09
C ILE A 83 5.98 5.13 9.66
N ASN A 84 7.24 4.74 9.57
CA ASN A 84 7.91 4.46 8.31
C ASN A 84 8.52 3.05 8.36
N LYS A 85 7.99 2.17 7.53
CA LYS A 85 8.53 0.85 7.19
C LYS A 85 8.52 0.69 5.67
N MET A 86 8.95 1.74 4.97
CA MET A 86 8.93 1.78 3.50
C MET A 86 7.56 1.34 2.94
N CYS A 87 7.55 0.56 1.87
CA CYS A 87 6.32 0.05 1.24
C CYS A 87 5.36 -0.66 2.22
N GLY A 88 5.88 -1.21 3.32
CA GLY A 88 5.13 -1.90 4.35
C GLY A 88 4.44 -1.04 5.38
N SER A 89 4.63 0.29 5.35
CA SER A 89 4.16 1.20 6.41
C SER A 89 2.67 1.07 6.71
N GLY A 90 1.82 1.10 5.68
CA GLY A 90 0.37 1.00 5.88
C GLY A 90 -0.09 -0.34 6.46
N LEU A 91 0.50 -1.47 6.01
CA LEU A 91 0.17 -2.78 6.59
C LEU A 91 0.72 -2.91 8.01
N LYS A 92 1.93 -2.36 8.28
CA LYS A 92 2.51 -2.36 9.62
C LYS A 92 1.70 -1.52 10.59
N ALA A 93 1.08 -0.43 10.16
CA ALA A 93 0.15 0.35 10.97
C ALA A 93 -1.03 -0.52 11.48
N VAL A 94 -1.64 -1.31 10.60
CA VAL A 94 -2.69 -2.28 10.96
C VAL A 94 -2.17 -3.35 11.93
N MET A 95 -0.95 -3.85 11.70
CA MET A 95 -0.32 -4.84 12.59
C MET A 95 -0.06 -4.28 13.99
N LEU A 96 0.34 -3.01 14.11
CA LEU A 96 0.53 -2.33 15.40
C LEU A 96 -0.81 -2.09 16.09
N ALA A 97 -1.83 -1.67 15.35
CA ALA A 97 -3.18 -1.52 15.88
C ALA A 97 -3.73 -2.83 16.48
N GLN A 98 -3.54 -3.95 15.79
CA GLN A 98 -3.89 -5.25 16.35
C GLN A 98 -3.13 -5.54 17.65
N GLN A 99 -1.84 -5.22 17.71
CA GLN A 99 -1.01 -5.45 18.92
C GLN A 99 -1.49 -4.60 20.08
N ALA A 100 -1.71 -3.30 19.89
CA ALA A 100 -2.19 -2.38 20.92
C ALA A 100 -3.57 -2.81 21.47
N ILE A 101 -4.48 -3.27 20.60
CA ILE A 101 -5.78 -3.77 21.02
C ILE A 101 -5.63 -5.09 21.82
N LEU A 102 -4.73 -6.00 21.43
CA LEU A 102 -4.52 -7.27 22.12
C LEU A 102 -3.87 -7.08 23.49
N THR A 103 -3.02 -6.06 23.67
CA THR A 103 -2.39 -5.72 24.97
C THR A 103 -3.32 -4.90 25.87
N GLY A 104 -4.38 -4.34 25.32
CA GLY A 104 -5.36 -3.55 26.08
C GLY A 104 -5.01 -2.07 26.19
N ASP A 105 -4.04 -1.59 25.41
CA ASP A 105 -3.64 -0.18 25.38
C ASP A 105 -4.69 0.70 24.69
N ALA A 106 -5.48 0.11 23.77
CA ALA A 106 -6.56 0.79 23.06
C ALA A 106 -7.71 -0.17 22.74
N ASP A 107 -8.90 0.36 22.54
CA ASP A 107 -10.09 -0.39 22.14
C ASP A 107 -10.47 -0.16 20.67
N VAL A 108 -10.30 1.06 20.18
CA VAL A 108 -10.69 1.50 18.83
C VAL A 108 -9.55 2.27 18.19
N ILE A 109 -9.00 1.75 17.09
CA ILE A 109 -7.89 2.36 16.38
C ILE A 109 -8.24 2.54 14.90
N ILE A 110 -7.89 3.69 14.34
CA ILE A 110 -7.84 3.87 12.89
C ILE A 110 -6.39 3.66 12.44
N ALA A 111 -6.15 2.67 11.59
CA ALA A 111 -4.82 2.41 11.06
C ALA A 111 -4.83 2.42 9.52
N GLY A 112 -3.73 2.86 8.93
CA GLY A 112 -3.65 2.94 7.48
C GLY A 112 -2.34 3.52 6.98
N GLY A 113 -2.39 4.15 5.83
CA GLY A 113 -1.23 4.81 5.24
C GLY A 113 -1.63 5.89 4.25
N GLN A 114 -0.72 6.81 4.06
CA GLN A 114 -0.85 7.95 3.16
C GLN A 114 0.48 8.20 2.46
N GLU A 115 0.43 8.68 1.23
CA GLU A 115 1.61 9.14 0.51
C GLU A 115 1.23 10.14 -0.56
N SER A 116 2.07 11.14 -0.76
CA SER A 116 2.01 12.04 -1.90
C SER A 116 3.41 12.14 -2.50
N MET A 117 3.72 11.22 -3.41
CA MET A 117 5.03 11.17 -4.06
C MET A 117 5.24 12.36 -5.00
N SER A 118 4.15 12.90 -5.55
CA SER A 118 4.17 14.13 -6.35
C SER A 118 4.69 15.35 -5.56
N ASN A 119 4.54 15.35 -4.23
CA ASN A 119 4.95 16.47 -3.37
C ASN A 119 6.27 16.20 -2.62
N ALA A 120 6.99 15.13 -2.93
CA ALA A 120 8.31 14.88 -2.37
C ALA A 120 9.28 15.98 -2.82
N PRO A 121 9.93 16.72 -1.89
CA PRO A 121 10.77 17.84 -2.26
C PRO A 121 12.16 17.42 -2.72
N TYR A 122 12.82 18.30 -3.45
CA TYR A 122 14.28 18.21 -3.63
C TYR A 122 15.00 18.77 -2.40
N ILE A 123 16.10 18.14 -2.02
CA ILE A 123 16.88 18.45 -0.83
C ILE A 123 18.24 19.07 -1.22
N LEU A 124 18.60 20.15 -0.53
CA LEU A 124 19.92 20.76 -0.61
C LEU A 124 20.69 20.43 0.68
N SER A 125 21.42 19.30 0.69
CA SER A 125 21.94 18.64 1.88
C SER A 125 22.93 19.50 2.71
N LYS A 126 23.76 20.31 2.06
CA LYS A 126 24.79 21.14 2.73
C LYS A 126 24.34 22.58 3.03
N ALA A 127 23.09 22.93 2.76
CA ALA A 127 22.60 24.30 2.88
C ALA A 127 22.76 24.90 4.29
N ARG A 128 22.56 24.12 5.36
CA ARG A 128 22.67 24.56 6.75
C ARG A 128 24.09 25.01 7.12
N ASN A 129 25.11 24.34 6.58
CA ASN A 129 26.53 24.70 6.81
C ASN A 129 27.07 25.67 5.74
N GLY A 130 26.29 25.92 4.69
CA GLY A 130 26.63 26.78 3.55
C GLY A 130 27.52 26.13 2.52
N TYR A 131 27.42 26.63 1.28
CA TYR A 131 28.30 26.30 0.17
C TYR A 131 29.34 27.38 0.04
N LYS A 132 30.63 27.04 0.24
CA LYS A 132 31.70 28.03 0.23
C LYS A 132 32.28 28.23 -1.17
N ILE A 133 32.61 27.12 -1.84
CA ILE A 133 33.19 27.12 -3.21
C ILE A 133 32.80 25.82 -3.93
N GLY A 134 32.59 25.90 -5.24
CA GLY A 134 32.15 24.76 -6.06
C GLY A 134 30.65 24.64 -6.16
N ASN A 135 30.19 23.66 -6.96
CA ASN A 135 28.76 23.41 -7.22
C ASN A 135 28.07 22.67 -6.06
N GLY A 136 26.76 22.85 -5.95
CA GLY A 136 25.89 22.05 -5.11
C GLY A 136 24.99 21.14 -5.95
N GLU A 137 24.45 20.09 -5.32
CA GLU A 137 23.52 19.18 -5.96
C GLU A 137 22.16 19.28 -5.28
N LEU A 138 21.09 19.27 -6.07
CA LEU A 138 19.73 19.03 -5.61
C LEU A 138 19.47 17.53 -5.65
N ILE A 139 19.10 16.97 -4.51
CA ILE A 139 18.84 15.54 -4.34
C ILE A 139 17.33 15.31 -4.34
N ASP A 140 16.83 14.43 -5.20
CA ASP A 140 15.43 14.03 -5.20
C ASP A 140 15.15 13.13 -3.98
N SER A 141 14.37 13.66 -3.01
CA SER A 141 14.05 12.91 -1.79
C SER A 141 13.18 11.68 -2.08
N MET A 142 12.38 11.70 -3.12
CA MET A 142 11.57 10.55 -3.53
C MET A 142 12.46 9.35 -3.89
N ILE A 143 13.54 9.60 -4.62
CA ILE A 143 14.51 8.56 -4.98
C ILE A 143 15.33 8.17 -3.75
N THR A 144 15.96 9.14 -3.07
CA THR A 144 16.91 8.87 -1.99
C THR A 144 16.27 8.18 -0.80
N ASP A 145 15.08 8.64 -0.38
CA ASP A 145 14.40 8.15 0.82
C ASP A 145 13.39 7.04 0.52
N GLY A 146 12.93 6.91 -0.73
CA GLY A 146 11.87 5.98 -1.11
C GLY A 146 12.30 4.83 -2.03
N LEU A 147 13.25 5.05 -2.95
CA LEU A 147 13.49 4.14 -4.06
C LEU A 147 14.97 3.71 -4.21
N TRP A 148 15.81 4.01 -3.22
CA TRP A 148 17.25 3.73 -3.24
C TRP A 148 17.64 2.68 -2.20
N ASP A 149 18.34 1.63 -2.62
CA ASP A 149 19.02 0.71 -1.72
C ASP A 149 20.36 1.31 -1.28
N VAL A 150 20.36 1.88 -0.08
CA VAL A 150 21.52 2.56 0.50
C VAL A 150 22.67 1.61 0.84
N TYR A 151 22.40 0.34 1.04
CA TYR A 151 23.38 -0.67 1.43
C TYR A 151 24.23 -1.10 0.24
N ASN A 152 23.58 -1.27 -0.92
CA ASN A 152 24.25 -1.64 -2.17
C ASN A 152 24.50 -0.44 -3.08
N ASN A 153 24.03 0.76 -2.70
CA ASN A 153 24.14 2.01 -3.46
C ASN A 153 23.57 1.88 -4.89
N ILE A 154 22.37 1.34 -5.03
CA ILE A 154 21.68 1.12 -6.29
C ILE A 154 20.19 1.46 -6.19
N HIS A 155 19.54 1.71 -7.32
CA HIS A 155 18.09 1.89 -7.38
C HIS A 155 17.37 0.54 -7.12
N MET A 156 16.18 0.59 -6.50
CA MET A 156 15.38 -0.63 -6.24
C MET A 156 15.08 -1.43 -7.50
N GLY A 157 15.04 -0.79 -8.68
CA GLY A 157 14.89 -1.46 -9.95
C GLY A 157 16.09 -2.34 -10.33
N ASN A 158 17.32 -2.00 -9.89
CA ASN A 158 18.49 -2.87 -10.09
C ASN A 158 18.39 -4.13 -9.23
N CYS A 159 17.78 -4.05 -8.04
CA CYS A 159 17.47 -5.25 -7.24
C CYS A 159 16.42 -6.13 -7.96
N ALA A 160 15.46 -5.52 -8.65
CA ALA A 160 14.50 -6.25 -9.48
C ALA A 160 15.17 -6.95 -10.67
N GLU A 161 16.13 -6.28 -11.35
CA GLU A 161 16.95 -6.90 -12.39
C GLU A 161 17.78 -8.09 -11.86
N SER A 162 18.35 -7.95 -10.66
CA SER A 162 19.06 -9.05 -9.98
C SER A 162 18.16 -10.27 -9.78
N CYS A 163 16.93 -10.05 -9.33
CA CYS A 163 15.93 -11.12 -9.18
C CYS A 163 15.55 -11.75 -10.54
N ALA A 164 15.32 -10.93 -11.56
CA ALA A 164 15.00 -11.43 -12.90
C ALA A 164 16.12 -12.34 -13.43
N LYS A 165 17.37 -11.97 -13.20
CA LYS A 165 18.56 -12.73 -13.57
C LYS A 165 18.67 -14.04 -12.79
N GLU A 166 18.45 -14.00 -11.46
CA GLU A 166 18.48 -15.18 -10.57
C GLU A 166 17.46 -16.24 -11.00
N PHE A 167 16.23 -15.81 -11.33
CA PHE A 167 15.14 -16.72 -11.75
C PHE A 167 15.07 -16.97 -13.26
N SER A 168 15.97 -16.34 -14.04
CA SER A 168 16.01 -16.41 -15.50
C SER A 168 14.68 -16.00 -16.16
N PHE A 169 14.00 -15.00 -15.59
CA PHE A 169 12.79 -14.46 -16.20
C PHE A 169 13.12 -13.64 -17.45
N LYS A 170 12.33 -13.85 -18.49
CA LYS A 170 12.47 -13.11 -19.74
C LYS A 170 11.61 -11.85 -19.73
N ARG A 171 11.98 -10.92 -20.60
CA ARG A 171 11.24 -9.66 -20.78
C ARG A 171 9.76 -9.89 -21.09
N GLU A 172 9.48 -10.84 -21.95
CA GLU A 172 8.13 -11.17 -22.40
C GLU A 172 7.24 -11.65 -21.24
N GLU A 173 7.80 -12.41 -20.30
CA GLU A 173 7.07 -12.90 -19.12
C GLU A 173 6.68 -11.75 -18.18
N LEU A 174 7.59 -10.77 -18.00
CA LEU A 174 7.32 -9.59 -17.18
C LEU A 174 6.27 -8.69 -17.83
N ASP A 175 6.38 -8.48 -19.14
CA ASP A 175 5.44 -7.66 -19.90
C ASP A 175 4.05 -8.30 -19.97
N GLU A 176 3.97 -9.61 -20.16
CA GLU A 176 2.70 -10.35 -20.12
C GLU A 176 2.02 -10.25 -18.75
N PHE A 177 2.79 -10.39 -17.67
CA PHE A 177 2.30 -10.18 -16.32
C PHE A 177 1.72 -8.77 -16.15
N ALA A 178 2.44 -7.74 -16.60
CA ALA A 178 2.00 -6.35 -16.52
C ALA A 178 0.70 -6.13 -17.35
N ILE A 179 0.66 -6.62 -18.59
CA ILE A 179 -0.52 -6.55 -19.43
C ILE A 179 -1.74 -7.18 -18.72
N ASN A 180 -1.56 -8.33 -18.09
CA ASN A 180 -2.63 -9.02 -17.37
C ASN A 180 -3.08 -8.21 -16.13
N SER A 181 -2.16 -7.57 -15.39
CA SER A 181 -2.51 -6.67 -14.29
C SER A 181 -3.37 -5.49 -14.77
N PHE A 182 -2.97 -4.83 -15.87
CA PHE A 182 -3.75 -3.74 -16.47
C PHE A 182 -5.14 -4.21 -16.93
N LYS A 183 -5.23 -5.33 -17.63
CA LYS A 183 -6.52 -5.88 -18.09
C LYS A 183 -7.47 -6.17 -16.93
N LYS A 184 -6.95 -6.80 -15.85
CA LYS A 184 -7.73 -7.06 -14.63
C LYS A 184 -8.22 -5.76 -14.00
N ALA A 185 -7.36 -4.75 -13.86
CA ALA A 185 -7.71 -3.46 -13.27
C ALA A 185 -8.75 -2.71 -14.10
N GLN A 186 -8.60 -2.66 -15.42
CA GLN A 186 -9.59 -2.06 -16.32
C GLN A 186 -10.94 -2.77 -16.25
N GLN A 187 -10.94 -4.10 -16.23
CA GLN A 187 -12.17 -4.88 -16.10
C GLN A 187 -12.85 -4.65 -14.74
N ALA A 188 -12.05 -4.56 -13.66
CA ALA A 188 -12.56 -4.25 -12.33
C ALA A 188 -13.19 -2.84 -12.27
N GLN A 189 -12.55 -1.84 -12.87
CA GLN A 189 -13.10 -0.48 -12.99
C GLN A 189 -14.40 -0.46 -13.80
N TYR A 190 -14.41 -1.11 -14.95
CA TYR A 190 -15.59 -1.20 -15.80
C TYR A 190 -16.79 -1.83 -15.07
N ASN A 191 -16.52 -2.87 -14.27
CA ASN A 191 -17.54 -3.56 -13.48
C ASN A 191 -17.85 -2.88 -12.14
N ASN A 192 -17.30 -1.68 -11.86
CA ASN A 192 -17.47 -0.95 -10.60
C ASN A 192 -17.07 -1.76 -9.35
N VAL A 193 -16.09 -2.67 -9.46
CA VAL A 193 -15.63 -3.52 -8.35
C VAL A 193 -15.11 -2.69 -7.18
N PHE A 194 -14.41 -1.58 -7.47
CA PHE A 194 -13.80 -0.70 -6.47
C PHE A 194 -14.76 0.33 -5.84
N LYS A 195 -16.03 0.36 -6.26
CA LYS A 195 -16.99 1.38 -5.84
C LYS A 195 -17.17 1.47 -4.32
N GLU A 196 -17.19 0.33 -3.63
CA GLU A 196 -17.44 0.28 -2.19
C GLU A 196 -16.18 0.62 -1.36
N GLU A 197 -15.00 0.53 -1.96
CA GLU A 197 -13.74 0.82 -1.26
C GLU A 197 -13.23 2.24 -1.51
N ILE A 198 -13.52 2.84 -2.67
CA ILE A 198 -13.05 4.17 -3.05
C ILE A 198 -13.96 5.25 -2.50
N VAL A 199 -13.38 6.22 -1.77
CA VAL A 199 -14.01 7.48 -1.41
C VAL A 199 -13.69 8.54 -2.45
N LYS A 200 -14.69 9.32 -2.87
CA LYS A 200 -14.51 10.44 -3.80
C LYS A 200 -13.61 11.51 -3.18
N VAL A 201 -12.63 11.98 -3.95
CA VAL A 201 -11.78 13.11 -3.59
C VAL A 201 -12.27 14.33 -4.36
N ILE A 202 -12.64 15.37 -3.62
CA ILE A 202 -13.12 16.63 -4.20
C ILE A 202 -12.02 17.68 -4.07
N ILE A 203 -11.52 18.17 -5.19
CA ILE A 203 -10.53 19.24 -5.24
C ILE A 203 -11.24 20.53 -5.66
N SER A 204 -11.26 21.49 -4.75
CA SER A 204 -11.88 22.80 -5.01
C SER A 204 -11.04 23.58 -6.01
N GLY A 205 -11.63 23.93 -7.13
CA GLY A 205 -11.06 24.83 -8.13
C GLY A 205 -11.66 26.26 -8.02
N LYS A 206 -11.03 27.20 -8.71
CA LYS A 206 -11.51 28.60 -8.72
C LYS A 206 -12.94 28.76 -9.28
N SER A 207 -13.32 27.96 -10.23
CA SER A 207 -14.64 28.04 -10.89
C SER A 207 -15.49 26.79 -10.63
N ASN A 208 -14.90 25.61 -10.63
CA ASN A 208 -15.59 24.33 -10.43
C ASN A 208 -14.75 23.38 -9.58
N ASN A 209 -15.43 22.50 -8.86
CA ASN A 209 -14.78 21.39 -8.19
C ASN A 209 -14.47 20.27 -9.19
N THR A 210 -13.30 19.66 -9.05
CA THR A 210 -12.94 18.42 -9.76
C THR A 210 -13.15 17.23 -8.82
N ILE A 211 -13.85 16.21 -9.31
CA ILE A 211 -14.13 15.00 -8.53
C ILE A 211 -13.28 13.85 -9.08
N PHE A 212 -12.51 13.22 -8.21
CA PHE A 212 -11.75 12.01 -8.49
C PHE A 212 -12.37 10.84 -7.74
N GLU A 213 -12.77 9.79 -8.46
CA GLU A 213 -13.43 8.59 -7.91
C GLU A 213 -12.97 7.30 -8.59
N ILE A 214 -11.95 7.39 -9.45
CA ILE A 214 -11.39 6.27 -10.23
C ILE A 214 -9.88 6.37 -10.19
N ASP A 215 -9.19 5.22 -10.05
CA ASP A 215 -7.74 5.13 -10.15
C ASP A 215 -7.27 5.56 -11.54
N GLU A 216 -6.30 6.47 -11.62
CA GLU A 216 -5.88 7.06 -12.92
C GLU A 216 -5.00 6.10 -13.75
N GLY A 217 -4.25 5.20 -13.11
CA GLY A 217 -3.26 4.34 -13.75
C GLY A 217 -3.81 3.46 -14.88
N PRO A 218 -4.90 2.68 -14.65
CA PRO A 218 -5.37 1.71 -15.62
C PRO A 218 -5.74 2.28 -16.98
N SER A 219 -6.23 3.52 -17.04
CA SER A 219 -6.62 4.18 -18.30
C SER A 219 -5.44 4.71 -19.12
N ARG A 220 -4.22 4.72 -18.57
CA ARG A 220 -3.03 5.31 -19.21
C ARG A 220 -2.21 4.35 -20.05
N VAL A 221 -2.45 3.04 -19.94
CA VAL A 221 -1.67 2.04 -20.65
C VAL A 221 -1.94 2.07 -22.15
N ILE A 222 -0.86 1.95 -22.92
CA ILE A 222 -0.88 1.76 -24.39
C ILE A 222 -0.19 0.42 -24.65
N TYR A 223 -0.97 -0.63 -24.83
CA TYR A 223 -0.49 -2.01 -24.87
C TYR A 223 0.57 -2.23 -25.97
N GLU A 224 0.39 -1.61 -27.13
CA GLU A 224 1.30 -1.74 -28.27
C GLU A 224 2.68 -1.15 -27.99
N LYS A 225 2.80 -0.26 -27.01
CA LYS A 225 4.08 0.34 -26.61
C LYS A 225 4.86 -0.50 -25.62
N ILE A 226 4.20 -1.39 -24.85
CA ILE A 226 4.85 -2.16 -23.79
C ILE A 226 6.09 -2.91 -24.30
N PRO A 227 6.01 -3.72 -25.38
CA PRO A 227 7.18 -4.46 -25.88
C PRO A 227 8.30 -3.55 -26.42
N LEU A 228 7.98 -2.31 -26.76
CA LEU A 228 8.92 -1.35 -27.36
C LEU A 228 9.70 -0.52 -26.32
N LEU A 229 9.32 -0.61 -25.04
CA LEU A 229 9.99 0.13 -23.98
C LEU A 229 11.40 -0.40 -23.74
N LYS A 230 12.34 0.53 -23.54
CA LYS A 230 13.70 0.17 -23.17
C LYS A 230 13.76 -0.18 -21.67
N PRO A 231 14.65 -1.09 -21.26
CA PRO A 231 14.97 -1.29 -19.87
C PRO A 231 15.41 0.02 -19.21
N VAL A 232 15.07 0.19 -17.93
CA VAL A 232 15.30 1.49 -17.23
C VAL A 232 16.53 1.43 -16.33
N PHE A 233 16.83 0.28 -15.75
CA PHE A 233 17.80 0.14 -14.67
C PHE A 233 19.11 -0.55 -15.08
N ASP A 234 19.11 -1.32 -16.15
CA ASP A 234 20.26 -1.98 -16.75
C ASP A 234 20.08 -1.96 -18.28
N GLN A 235 21.17 -1.68 -19.04
CA GLN A 235 21.08 -1.61 -20.51
C GLN A 235 20.64 -2.92 -21.15
N ASP A 236 21.09 -4.04 -20.58
CA ASP A 236 20.75 -5.40 -21.01
C ASP A 236 19.65 -6.04 -20.12
N GLY A 237 18.94 -5.20 -19.36
CA GLY A 237 17.92 -5.62 -18.41
C GLY A 237 16.58 -5.96 -19.05
N VAL A 238 15.65 -6.39 -18.20
CA VAL A 238 14.28 -6.78 -18.59
C VAL A 238 13.21 -5.94 -17.88
N VAL A 239 13.60 -5.14 -16.87
CA VAL A 239 12.68 -4.30 -16.09
C VAL A 239 12.45 -2.96 -16.78
N THR A 240 11.20 -2.64 -17.04
CA THR A 240 10.78 -1.42 -17.74
C THR A 240 9.79 -0.62 -16.91
N ALA A 241 9.47 0.58 -17.36
CA ALA A 241 8.43 1.40 -16.75
C ALA A 241 7.03 0.73 -16.78
N ALA A 242 6.75 -0.16 -17.74
CA ALA A 242 5.46 -0.84 -17.85
C ALA A 242 5.34 -2.07 -16.96
N ASN A 243 6.45 -2.75 -16.65
CA ASN A 243 6.45 -3.94 -15.78
C ASN A 243 6.96 -3.63 -14.36
N SER A 244 7.00 -2.33 -14.01
CA SER A 244 7.24 -1.78 -12.69
C SER A 244 6.01 -1.03 -12.22
N SER A 245 5.79 -0.95 -10.90
CA SER A 245 4.77 -0.06 -10.35
C SER A 245 5.12 1.40 -10.62
N SER A 246 4.11 2.23 -10.83
CA SER A 246 4.28 3.66 -11.04
C SER A 246 4.43 4.42 -9.72
N ILE A 247 4.82 5.69 -9.83
CA ILE A 247 4.92 6.66 -8.74
C ILE A 247 3.55 7.31 -8.56
N ASN A 248 3.04 7.36 -7.33
CA ASN A 248 1.63 7.65 -7.10
C ASN A 248 1.35 8.43 -5.81
N ASP A 249 0.16 9.01 -5.78
CA ASP A 249 -0.44 9.66 -4.63
C ASP A 249 -1.68 8.88 -4.18
N GLY A 250 -1.87 8.72 -2.87
CA GLY A 250 -3.05 8.03 -2.36
C GLY A 250 -3.01 7.76 -0.87
N ALA A 251 -4.14 7.33 -0.32
CA ALA A 251 -4.27 6.96 1.09
C ALA A 251 -5.31 5.85 1.27
N ALA A 252 -5.14 5.07 2.34
CA ALA A 252 -6.11 4.07 2.77
C ALA A 252 -6.17 4.02 4.30
N ALA A 253 -7.36 3.76 4.85
CA ALA A 253 -7.60 3.67 6.29
C ALA A 253 -8.56 2.52 6.61
N LEU A 254 -8.40 1.94 7.79
CA LEU A 254 -9.20 0.86 8.31
C LEU A 254 -9.56 1.15 9.78
N LEU A 255 -10.80 0.87 10.17
CA LEU A 255 -11.27 0.97 11.54
C LEU A 255 -11.18 -0.41 12.20
N ILE A 256 -10.40 -0.49 13.26
CA ILE A 256 -9.99 -1.73 13.92
C ILE A 256 -10.36 -1.67 15.39
N MET A 257 -10.94 -2.76 15.91
CA MET A 257 -11.33 -2.82 17.31
C MET A 257 -11.43 -4.26 17.82
N ARG A 258 -11.66 -4.43 19.13
CA ARG A 258 -12.06 -5.73 19.68
C ARG A 258 -13.43 -6.13 19.16
N GLU A 259 -13.64 -7.42 18.90
CA GLU A 259 -14.97 -7.95 18.51
C GLU A 259 -16.07 -7.51 19.48
N LYS A 260 -15.82 -7.61 20.79
CA LYS A 260 -16.76 -7.17 21.84
C LYS A 260 -17.12 -5.68 21.71
N LYS A 261 -16.14 -4.83 21.35
CA LYS A 261 -16.39 -3.40 21.17
C LYS A 261 -17.23 -3.12 19.92
N ALA A 262 -17.01 -3.88 18.84
CA ALA A 262 -17.87 -3.80 17.65
C ALA A 262 -19.33 -4.18 17.99
N ASP A 263 -19.55 -5.24 18.77
CA ASP A 263 -20.89 -5.64 19.22
C ASP A 263 -21.53 -4.56 20.11
N GLU A 264 -20.79 -3.97 21.05
CA GLU A 264 -21.28 -2.87 21.92
C GLU A 264 -21.70 -1.63 21.11
N LEU A 265 -21.03 -1.36 19.99
CA LEU A 265 -21.32 -0.24 19.09
C LEU A 265 -22.33 -0.59 17.99
N GLY A 266 -22.80 -1.84 17.94
CA GLY A 266 -23.72 -2.31 16.90
C GLY A 266 -23.11 -2.38 15.50
N LEU A 267 -21.77 -2.45 15.41
CA LEU A 267 -21.05 -2.53 14.15
C LEU A 267 -20.90 -4.00 13.71
N ILE A 268 -21.08 -4.22 12.41
CA ILE A 268 -20.86 -5.55 11.81
C ILE A 268 -19.43 -5.59 11.28
N PRO A 269 -18.57 -6.48 11.82
CA PRO A 269 -17.23 -6.65 11.31
C PRO A 269 -17.22 -7.13 9.84
N LEU A 270 -16.26 -6.63 9.08
CA LEU A 270 -15.98 -7.11 7.73
C LEU A 270 -15.13 -8.40 7.80
N VAL A 271 -14.05 -8.35 8.57
CA VAL A 271 -13.12 -9.47 8.75
C VAL A 271 -12.53 -9.49 10.15
N GLU A 272 -12.03 -10.68 10.58
CA GLU A 272 -11.15 -10.89 11.73
C GLU A 272 -9.70 -10.89 11.27
N ILE A 273 -8.78 -10.27 12.02
CA ILE A 273 -7.34 -10.39 11.80
C ILE A 273 -6.83 -11.65 12.48
N VAL A 274 -6.47 -12.67 11.68
CA VAL A 274 -6.08 -14.00 12.17
C VAL A 274 -4.63 -14.04 12.61
N ALA A 275 -3.73 -13.54 11.77
CA ALA A 275 -2.29 -13.58 12.03
C ALA A 275 -1.57 -12.45 11.31
N GLN A 276 -0.34 -12.16 11.79
CA GLN A 276 0.58 -11.21 11.18
C GLN A 276 2.02 -11.70 11.29
N ALA A 277 2.87 -11.38 10.32
CA ALA A 277 4.29 -11.67 10.32
C ALA A 277 5.10 -10.61 9.59
N SER A 278 6.34 -10.42 10.01
CA SER A 278 7.37 -9.69 9.27
C SER A 278 8.64 -10.51 9.23
N VAL A 279 9.44 -10.33 8.19
CA VAL A 279 10.75 -10.97 7.98
C VAL A 279 11.73 -9.97 7.41
N ALA A 280 13.02 -10.30 7.46
CA ALA A 280 14.09 -9.56 6.82
C ALA A 280 15.08 -10.52 6.16
N LYS A 281 15.68 -10.10 5.05
CA LYS A 281 16.72 -10.76 4.26
C LYS A 281 17.84 -9.79 3.92
N ALA A 282 18.79 -10.20 3.09
CA ALA A 282 19.72 -9.27 2.47
C ALA A 282 18.97 -8.20 1.65
N PRO A 283 19.32 -6.91 1.75
CA PRO A 283 18.59 -5.82 1.10
C PRO A 283 18.31 -6.04 -0.39
N ILE A 284 19.28 -6.55 -1.13
CA ILE A 284 19.13 -6.85 -2.56
C ILE A 284 18.06 -7.92 -2.86
N GLN A 285 17.73 -8.77 -1.88
CA GLN A 285 16.75 -9.85 -2.01
C GLN A 285 15.34 -9.46 -1.57
N PHE A 286 15.02 -8.16 -1.47
CA PHE A 286 13.70 -7.70 -1.06
C PHE A 286 12.57 -8.30 -1.90
N THR A 287 12.82 -8.59 -3.16
CA THR A 287 11.85 -9.12 -4.13
C THR A 287 11.25 -10.48 -3.72
N THR A 288 12.03 -11.32 -3.05
CA THR A 288 11.61 -12.65 -2.59
C THR A 288 11.27 -12.70 -1.10
N ALA A 289 11.45 -11.63 -0.36
CA ALA A 289 11.11 -11.56 1.07
C ALA A 289 9.63 -11.89 1.38
N PRO A 290 8.64 -11.57 0.52
CA PRO A 290 7.25 -12.00 0.74
C PRO A 290 7.08 -13.51 0.89
N VAL A 291 7.90 -14.33 0.23
CA VAL A 291 7.88 -15.80 0.36
C VAL A 291 8.09 -16.22 1.81
N ASP A 292 9.11 -15.65 2.45
CA ASP A 292 9.43 -15.98 3.84
C ASP A 292 8.35 -15.45 4.81
N ALA A 293 7.80 -14.27 4.53
CA ALA A 293 6.72 -13.70 5.33
C ALA A 293 5.44 -14.54 5.24
N ILE A 294 5.07 -14.98 4.03
CA ILE A 294 3.91 -15.84 3.77
C ILE A 294 4.10 -17.21 4.43
N ASN A 295 5.25 -17.85 4.26
CA ASN A 295 5.55 -19.11 4.92
C ASN A 295 5.51 -19.01 6.45
N LYS A 296 6.04 -17.91 7.01
CA LYS A 296 6.03 -17.66 8.45
C LYS A 296 4.62 -17.48 8.99
N ILE A 297 3.80 -16.70 8.29
CA ILE A 297 2.44 -16.40 8.75
C ILE A 297 1.51 -17.61 8.62
N LEU A 298 1.63 -18.40 7.55
CA LEU A 298 0.86 -19.63 7.36
C LEU A 298 1.15 -20.63 8.47
N ARG A 299 2.43 -20.87 8.81
CA ARG A 299 2.80 -21.71 9.95
C ARG A 299 2.23 -21.18 11.26
N LYS A 300 2.28 -19.85 11.48
CA LYS A 300 1.73 -19.22 12.70
C LYS A 300 0.22 -19.40 12.82
N ALA A 301 -0.49 -19.36 11.69
CA ALA A 301 -1.94 -19.54 11.64
C ALA A 301 -2.38 -21.01 11.59
N GLY A 302 -1.48 -21.97 11.43
CA GLY A 302 -1.81 -23.39 11.20
C GLY A 302 -2.49 -23.62 9.85
N LEU A 303 -2.17 -22.82 8.84
CA LEU A 303 -2.74 -22.85 7.50
C LEU A 303 -1.68 -23.23 6.46
N THR A 304 -2.15 -23.60 5.27
CA THR A 304 -1.35 -23.82 4.06
C THR A 304 -1.75 -22.84 2.96
N THR A 305 -1.02 -22.78 1.85
CA THR A 305 -1.39 -21.98 0.68
C THR A 305 -2.76 -22.36 0.12
N ASP A 306 -3.17 -23.62 0.21
CA ASP A 306 -4.45 -24.11 -0.30
C ASP A 306 -5.65 -23.57 0.49
N ASN A 307 -5.44 -23.25 1.78
CA ASN A 307 -6.49 -22.69 2.63
C ASN A 307 -6.80 -21.23 2.32
N ILE A 308 -5.92 -20.54 1.58
CA ILE A 308 -6.11 -19.13 1.23
C ILE A 308 -6.90 -19.05 -0.08
N ASP A 309 -8.02 -18.35 -0.03
CA ASP A 309 -8.90 -18.17 -1.18
C ASP A 309 -8.43 -17.02 -2.08
N LEU A 310 -7.92 -15.94 -1.49
CA LEU A 310 -7.49 -14.73 -2.20
C LEU A 310 -6.18 -14.19 -1.62
N TYR A 311 -5.32 -13.73 -2.53
CA TYR A 311 -4.07 -13.06 -2.22
C TYR A 311 -4.04 -11.67 -2.82
N GLU A 312 -3.62 -10.68 -2.03
CA GLU A 312 -3.15 -9.38 -2.50
C GLU A 312 -1.65 -9.29 -2.22
N ILE A 313 -0.84 -9.50 -3.23
CA ILE A 313 0.63 -9.42 -3.17
C ILE A 313 1.04 -8.19 -3.97
N ASN A 314 1.62 -7.19 -3.30
CA ASN A 314 1.91 -5.92 -3.94
C ASN A 314 2.87 -6.07 -5.12
N GLU A 315 2.49 -5.57 -6.28
CA GLU A 315 3.24 -5.64 -7.53
C GLU A 315 4.23 -4.46 -7.64
N ALA A 316 5.23 -4.38 -6.73
CA ALA A 316 6.26 -3.35 -6.84
C ALA A 316 6.98 -3.44 -8.20
N PHE A 317 7.22 -4.67 -8.67
CA PHE A 317 7.71 -5.03 -10.00
C PHE A 317 7.06 -6.35 -10.39
N ALA A 318 6.87 -6.62 -11.69
CA ALA A 318 6.33 -7.89 -12.17
C ALA A 318 7.15 -9.09 -11.68
N VAL A 319 8.47 -8.96 -11.64
CA VAL A 319 9.39 -9.99 -11.16
C VAL A 319 9.13 -10.40 -9.71
N VAL A 320 8.68 -9.49 -8.83
CA VAL A 320 8.34 -9.80 -7.44
C VAL A 320 7.20 -10.81 -7.40
N SER A 321 6.10 -10.52 -8.09
CA SER A 321 4.92 -11.37 -8.11
C SER A 321 5.19 -12.70 -8.78
N LEU A 322 5.92 -12.70 -9.90
CA LEU A 322 6.31 -13.94 -10.59
C LEU A 322 7.20 -14.83 -9.72
N ALA A 323 8.21 -14.27 -9.04
CA ALA A 323 9.08 -15.00 -8.13
C ALA A 323 8.31 -15.58 -6.94
N VAL A 324 7.43 -14.78 -6.31
CA VAL A 324 6.62 -15.21 -5.16
C VAL A 324 5.67 -16.34 -5.57
N ASN A 325 4.93 -16.18 -6.68
CA ASN A 325 3.99 -17.17 -7.16
C ASN A 325 4.70 -18.49 -7.52
N LYS A 326 5.87 -18.41 -8.18
CA LYS A 326 6.70 -19.56 -8.52
C LYS A 326 7.21 -20.32 -7.29
N LEU A 327 7.75 -19.58 -6.31
CA LEU A 327 8.36 -20.18 -5.10
C LEU A 327 7.34 -20.78 -4.13
N LEU A 328 6.14 -20.22 -4.08
CA LEU A 328 5.05 -20.70 -3.22
C LEU A 328 4.07 -21.63 -3.94
N ASN A 329 4.23 -21.81 -5.25
CA ASN A 329 3.31 -22.58 -6.10
C ASN A 329 1.84 -22.14 -5.91
N ILE A 330 1.60 -20.82 -5.88
CA ILE A 330 0.26 -20.26 -5.71
C ILE A 330 -0.47 -20.23 -7.06
N ASP A 331 -1.74 -20.58 -7.03
CA ASP A 331 -2.62 -20.44 -8.20
C ASP A 331 -2.80 -18.94 -8.54
N ASN A 332 -2.29 -18.53 -9.70
CA ASN A 332 -2.35 -17.15 -10.19
C ASN A 332 -3.79 -16.61 -10.32
N SER A 333 -4.79 -17.47 -10.42
CA SER A 333 -6.20 -17.06 -10.46
C SER A 333 -6.72 -16.52 -9.14
N LYS A 334 -6.00 -16.77 -8.03
CA LYS A 334 -6.30 -16.27 -6.69
C LYS A 334 -5.53 -14.99 -6.34
N VAL A 335 -4.55 -14.57 -7.17
CA VAL A 335 -3.63 -13.46 -6.86
C VAL A 335 -4.03 -12.21 -7.63
N ASN A 336 -4.15 -11.08 -6.90
CA ASN A 336 -4.41 -9.76 -7.47
C ASN A 336 -5.50 -9.84 -8.55
N VAL A 337 -6.63 -10.37 -8.16
CA VAL A 337 -7.71 -10.74 -9.09
C VAL A 337 -8.34 -9.54 -9.81
N ASN A 338 -8.13 -8.34 -9.24
CA ASN A 338 -8.60 -7.06 -9.78
C ASN A 338 -7.44 -6.19 -10.31
N GLY A 339 -6.28 -6.81 -10.64
CA GLY A 339 -5.06 -6.08 -10.94
C GLY A 339 -4.33 -5.63 -9.67
N GLY A 340 -3.08 -5.21 -9.80
CA GLY A 340 -2.25 -4.80 -8.68
C GLY A 340 -1.52 -3.49 -8.94
N ALA A 341 -0.43 -3.24 -8.20
CA ALA A 341 0.25 -1.94 -8.17
C ALA A 341 0.88 -1.53 -9.52
N ILE A 342 1.17 -2.45 -10.41
CA ILE A 342 1.63 -2.13 -11.77
C ILE A 342 0.57 -1.32 -12.51
N ALA A 343 -0.69 -1.72 -12.40
CA ALA A 343 -1.80 -1.06 -13.04
C ALA A 343 -2.41 0.07 -12.20
N LEU A 344 -2.63 -0.19 -10.90
CA LEU A 344 -3.32 0.74 -9.98
C LEU A 344 -2.39 1.82 -9.43
N GLY A 345 -1.10 1.49 -9.24
CA GLY A 345 -0.12 2.39 -8.64
C GLY A 345 0.37 1.98 -7.25
N HIS A 346 1.50 2.60 -6.83
CA HIS A 346 2.20 2.25 -5.58
C HIS A 346 2.56 3.48 -4.73
N PRO A 347 1.57 4.18 -4.13
CA PRO A 347 1.85 5.20 -3.12
C PRO A 347 2.47 4.52 -1.89
N ILE A 348 3.82 4.58 -1.75
CA ILE A 348 4.60 3.64 -0.93
C ILE A 348 4.12 3.51 0.51
N GLY A 349 3.88 4.62 1.21
CA GLY A 349 3.40 4.60 2.60
C GLY A 349 1.96 4.09 2.77
N ALA A 350 1.14 4.21 1.71
CA ALA A 350 -0.27 3.80 1.72
C ALA A 350 -0.49 2.35 1.25
N SER A 351 0.40 1.82 0.43
CA SER A 351 0.17 0.59 -0.34
C SER A 351 -0.17 -0.62 0.50
N GLY A 352 0.47 -0.79 1.67
CA GLY A 352 0.15 -1.91 2.56
C GLY A 352 -1.28 -1.90 3.09
N ALA A 353 -1.84 -0.73 3.38
CA ALA A 353 -3.24 -0.57 3.75
C ALA A 353 -4.15 -0.71 2.51
N ARG A 354 -3.74 -0.16 1.36
CA ARG A 354 -4.49 -0.24 0.11
C ARG A 354 -4.76 -1.68 -0.31
N ILE A 355 -3.73 -2.54 -0.34
CA ILE A 355 -3.90 -3.95 -0.71
C ILE A 355 -4.84 -4.68 0.26
N LEU A 356 -4.78 -4.36 1.56
CA LEU A 356 -5.68 -4.95 2.55
C LEU A 356 -7.12 -4.48 2.37
N VAL A 357 -7.36 -3.20 2.06
CA VAL A 357 -8.69 -2.68 1.74
C VAL A 357 -9.28 -3.42 0.55
N THR A 358 -8.55 -3.52 -0.55
CA THR A 358 -8.99 -4.23 -1.77
C THR A 358 -9.27 -5.71 -1.48
N LEU A 359 -8.38 -6.37 -0.74
CA LEU A 359 -8.57 -7.77 -0.33
C LEU A 359 -9.87 -7.98 0.44
N ILE A 360 -10.15 -7.14 1.45
CA ILE A 360 -11.36 -7.26 2.29
C ILE A 360 -12.63 -7.12 1.45
N HIS A 361 -12.69 -6.11 0.59
CA HIS A 361 -13.86 -5.90 -0.27
C HIS A 361 -14.06 -7.04 -1.28
N GLU A 362 -12.98 -7.57 -1.85
CA GLU A 362 -13.05 -8.69 -2.78
C GLU A 362 -13.45 -10.00 -2.07
N MET A 363 -12.92 -10.25 -0.86
CA MET A 363 -13.35 -11.38 -0.03
C MET A 363 -14.85 -11.33 0.25
N LYS A 364 -15.38 -10.15 0.62
CA LYS A 364 -16.80 -9.94 0.86
C LYS A 364 -17.62 -10.22 -0.41
N ARG A 365 -17.19 -9.72 -1.56
CA ARG A 365 -17.86 -9.89 -2.85
C ARG A 365 -17.93 -11.35 -3.31
N ARG A 366 -16.88 -12.13 -3.04
CA ARG A 366 -16.79 -13.56 -3.40
C ARG A 366 -17.23 -14.52 -2.30
N ASN A 367 -17.55 -14.03 -1.11
CA ASN A 367 -17.78 -14.86 0.08
C ASN A 367 -16.59 -15.77 0.40
N SER A 368 -15.36 -15.28 0.14
CA SER A 368 -14.12 -16.00 0.44
C SER A 368 -13.91 -16.08 1.95
N ILE A 369 -13.31 -17.19 2.43
CA ILE A 369 -13.10 -17.42 3.87
C ILE A 369 -11.82 -16.77 4.35
N PHE A 370 -10.67 -17.06 3.70
CA PHE A 370 -9.37 -16.54 4.07
C PHE A 370 -8.75 -15.70 2.96
N GLY A 371 -8.23 -14.55 3.35
CA GLY A 371 -7.44 -13.68 2.49
C GLY A 371 -6.08 -13.39 3.10
N LEU A 372 -5.07 -13.22 2.27
CA LEU A 372 -3.70 -12.89 2.66
C LEU A 372 -3.21 -11.67 1.89
N ALA A 373 -2.83 -10.62 2.61
CA ALA A 373 -2.13 -9.46 2.06
C ALA A 373 -0.63 -9.56 2.39
N SER A 374 0.25 -9.33 1.40
CA SER A 374 1.69 -9.30 1.59
C SER A 374 2.36 -8.32 0.65
N LEU A 375 3.50 -7.78 1.09
CA LEU A 375 4.31 -6.91 0.24
C LEU A 375 5.78 -7.00 0.58
N CYS A 376 6.61 -6.85 -0.44
CA CYS A 376 8.03 -6.62 -0.31
C CYS A 376 8.31 -5.20 0.18
N ILE A 377 9.40 -5.00 0.85
CA ILE A 377 9.76 -3.75 1.52
C ILE A 377 11.22 -3.45 1.21
N GLY A 378 11.51 -2.22 0.78
CA GLY A 378 12.88 -1.75 0.59
C GLY A 378 13.72 -1.97 1.85
N GLY A 379 15.00 -2.36 1.67
CA GLY A 379 15.88 -2.77 2.75
C GLY A 379 15.87 -4.28 3.03
N GLY A 380 15.21 -5.09 2.17
CA GLY A 380 15.23 -6.56 2.26
C GLY A 380 14.14 -7.16 3.13
N GLU A 381 13.07 -6.43 3.42
CA GLU A 381 12.03 -6.92 4.31
C GLU A 381 10.73 -7.30 3.59
N ALA A 382 9.82 -7.94 4.33
CA ALA A 382 8.42 -8.13 3.95
C ALA A 382 7.51 -8.19 5.17
N SER A 383 6.24 -7.86 4.94
CA SER A 383 5.16 -8.07 5.92
C SER A 383 4.02 -8.85 5.27
N ALA A 384 3.32 -9.64 6.07
CA ALA A 384 2.12 -10.36 5.67
C ALA A 384 1.08 -10.33 6.78
N LEU A 385 -0.21 -10.35 6.36
CA LEU A 385 -1.36 -10.36 7.25
C LEU A 385 -2.44 -11.26 6.67
N ILE A 386 -2.99 -12.18 7.51
CA ILE A 386 -4.13 -13.03 7.16
C ILE A 386 -5.36 -12.49 7.85
N VAL A 387 -6.42 -12.34 7.05
CA VAL A 387 -7.77 -12.02 7.51
C VAL A 387 -8.73 -13.14 7.18
N LYS A 388 -9.75 -13.28 8.02
CA LYS A 388 -10.84 -14.23 7.83
C LYS A 388 -12.15 -13.47 7.71
N ASN A 389 -12.98 -13.83 6.72
CA ASN A 389 -14.30 -13.25 6.56
C ASN A 389 -15.11 -13.45 7.86
N TYR A 390 -15.78 -12.38 8.29
CA TYR A 390 -16.56 -12.44 9.51
C TYR A 390 -17.91 -13.05 9.24
N THR A 391 -18.15 -14.21 9.83
CA THR A 391 -19.47 -14.87 9.88
C THR A 391 -19.87 -14.96 11.33
N LYS A 392 -21.03 -14.39 11.67
CA LYS A 392 -21.63 -14.59 13.00
C LYS A 392 -22.07 -16.03 13.21
#